data_cb908cd4498e95137c26b64a65a29bd4
#
_entry.id   cb908cd4498e95137c26b64a65a29bd4
#
_cell.length_a   1.000
_cell.length_b   1.000
_cell.length_c   1.000
_cell.angle_alpha   90.00
_cell.angle_beta   90.00
_cell.angle_gamma   90.00
#
_symmetry.space_group_name_H-M   'P 1'
#
loop_
_entity.id
_entity.type
_entity.pdbx_description
1 polymer ?
#
loop_
_entity_poly.entity_id
_entity_poly.type
_entity_poly.pdbx_seq_one_letter_code
_entity_poly.pdbx_strand_id
1 'polypeptide(L)' 'MLEKNERIMLAIKIVKYRALARQAPDIETTQRINELIAELEQKLRERAE' A
#
# COMPACT_ATOMS: atom_id res chain seq x y z
N MET A 1 1.52 -18.82 1.09
CA MET A 1 1.72 -18.12 2.35
C MET A 1 2.84 -17.08 2.22
N LEU A 2 2.60 -15.84 2.64
CA LEU A 2 3.64 -14.81 2.61
C LEU A 2 4.63 -15.02 3.73
N GLU A 3 5.89 -14.90 3.41
CA GLU A 3 6.92 -14.91 4.43
C GLU A 3 6.87 -13.63 5.24
N LYS A 4 7.44 -13.69 6.43
CA LYS A 4 7.49 -12.57 7.35
C LYS A 4 8.09 -11.32 6.69
N ASN A 5 9.16 -11.50 5.92
CA ASN A 5 9.83 -10.40 5.24
C ASN A 5 8.93 -9.74 4.20
N GLU A 6 8.17 -10.54 3.47
CA GLU A 6 7.25 -10.01 2.45
C GLU A 6 6.15 -9.18 3.07
N ARG A 7 5.64 -9.62 4.23
CA ARG A 7 4.62 -8.87 4.95
C ARG A 7 5.15 -7.53 5.43
N ILE A 8 6.37 -7.52 5.93
CA ILE A 8 7.02 -6.29 6.36
C ILE A 8 7.22 -5.35 5.18
N MET A 9 7.66 -5.88 4.04
CA MET A 9 7.86 -5.07 2.84
C MET A 9 6.55 -4.46 2.34
N LEU A 10 5.47 -5.22 2.36
CA LEU A 10 4.16 -4.72 1.97
C LEU A 10 3.71 -3.60 2.89
N ALA A 11 3.89 -3.77 4.20
CA ALA A 11 3.54 -2.74 5.16
C ALA A 11 4.34 -1.46 4.94
N ILE A 12 5.64 -1.59 4.65
CA ILE A 12 6.49 -0.45 4.36
C ILE A 12 6.02 0.28 3.10
N LYS A 13 5.66 -0.46 2.06
CA LYS A 13 5.15 0.14 0.83
C LYS A 13 3.87 0.92 1.09
N ILE A 14 2.98 0.38 1.89
CA ILE A 14 1.74 1.07 2.24
C ILE A 14 2.03 2.40 2.94
N VAL A 15 2.95 2.40 3.88
CA VAL A 15 3.33 3.63 4.60
C VAL A 15 3.93 4.65 3.63
N LYS A 16 4.82 4.21 2.75
CA LYS A 16 5.43 5.09 1.76
C LYS A 16 4.40 5.70 0.82
N TYR A 17 3.47 4.87 0.34
CA TYR A 17 2.44 5.35 -0.58
C TYR A 17 1.48 6.31 0.10
N ARG A 18 1.17 6.09 1.37
CA ARG A 18 0.35 7.04 2.13
C ARG A 18 1.02 8.39 2.25
N ALA A 19 2.33 8.39 2.48
CA ALA A 19 3.09 9.64 2.52
C ALA A 19 3.08 10.34 1.17
N LEU A 20 3.25 9.57 0.08
CA LEU A 20 3.19 10.11 -1.27
C LEU A 20 1.81 10.70 -1.57
N ALA A 21 0.75 10.02 -1.14
CA ALA A 21 -0.61 10.51 -1.36
C ALA A 21 -0.84 11.86 -0.70
N ARG A 22 -0.24 12.08 0.47
CA ARG A 22 -0.35 13.37 1.17
C ARG A 22 0.37 14.49 0.43
N GLN A 23 1.41 14.15 -0.32
CA GLN A 23 2.22 15.13 -1.05
C GLN A 23 1.81 15.26 -2.51
N ALA A 24 0.86 14.45 -2.95
CA ALA A 24 0.43 14.46 -4.35
C ALA A 24 -0.17 15.82 -4.72
N PRO A 25 0.24 16.40 -5.84
CA PRO A 25 -0.21 17.74 -6.21
C PRO A 25 -1.62 17.78 -6.78
N ASP A 26 -2.16 16.66 -7.21
CA ASP A 26 -3.47 16.61 -7.84
C ASP A 26 -4.30 15.42 -7.35
N ILE A 27 -5.60 15.50 -7.62
CA ILE A 27 -6.54 14.47 -7.16
C ILE A 27 -6.33 13.16 -7.92
N GLU A 28 -6.01 13.25 -9.21
CA GLU A 28 -5.80 12.06 -10.03
C GLU A 28 -4.68 11.19 -9.49
N THR A 29 -3.54 11.82 -9.18
CA THR A 29 -2.40 11.11 -8.62
C THR A 29 -2.74 10.51 -7.26
N THR A 30 -3.44 11.28 -6.43
CA THR A 30 -3.86 10.81 -5.12
C THR A 30 -4.76 9.58 -5.24
N GLN A 31 -5.70 9.59 -6.17
CA GLN A 31 -6.60 8.45 -6.38
C GLN A 31 -5.84 7.21 -6.82
N ARG A 32 -4.88 7.35 -7.72
CA ARG A 32 -4.07 6.23 -8.18
C ARG A 32 -3.26 5.62 -7.03
N ILE A 33 -2.66 6.48 -6.22
CA ILE A 33 -1.89 6.02 -5.07
C ILE A 33 -2.80 5.29 -4.08
N ASN A 34 -3.98 5.83 -3.83
CA ASN A 34 -4.95 5.20 -2.93
C ASN A 34 -5.41 3.84 -3.44
N GLU A 35 -5.57 3.69 -4.75
CA GLU A 35 -5.90 2.41 -5.36
C GLU A 35 -4.79 1.38 -5.15
N LEU A 36 -3.53 1.81 -5.29
CA LEU A 36 -2.40 0.94 -5.04
C LEU A 36 -2.33 0.53 -3.57
N ILE A 37 -2.61 1.46 -2.67
CA ILE A 37 -2.65 1.16 -1.24
C ILE A 37 -3.73 0.11 -0.96
N ALA A 38 -4.90 0.27 -1.54
CA ALA A 38 -6.00 -0.67 -1.35
C ALA A 38 -5.62 -2.06 -1.83
N GLU A 39 -4.94 -2.16 -2.97
CA GLU A 39 -4.48 -3.44 -3.50
C GLU A 39 -3.45 -4.09 -2.58
N LEU A 40 -2.52 -3.31 -2.06
CA LEU A 40 -1.50 -3.82 -1.16
C LEU A 40 -2.12 -4.29 0.16
N GLU A 41 -3.07 -3.53 0.67
CA GLU A 41 -3.78 -3.90 1.90
C GLU A 41 -4.58 -5.18 1.70
N GLN A 42 -5.19 -5.35 0.54
CA GLN A 42 -5.93 -6.56 0.22
C GLN A 42 -5.00 -7.77 0.16
N LYS A 43 -3.85 -7.63 -0.49
CA LYS A 43 -2.87 -8.70 -0.54
C LYS A 43 -2.40 -9.12 0.85
N LEU A 44 -2.15 -8.12 1.68
CA LEU A 44 -1.70 -8.38 3.05
C LEU A 44 -2.79 -9.11 3.84
N ARG A 45 -4.04 -8.72 3.64
CA ARG A 45 -5.19 -9.31 4.32
C ARG A 45 -5.42 -10.75 3.87
N GLU A 46 -5.34 -11.00 2.56
CA GLU A 46 -5.53 -12.33 1.99
C GLU A 46 -4.50 -13.33 2.49
N ARG A 47 -3.28 -12.86 2.75
CA ARG A 47 -2.18 -13.71 3.13
C ARG A 47 -1.92 -13.73 4.64
N ALA A 48 -2.71 -13.00 5.39
CA ALA A 48 -2.52 -12.89 6.83
C ALA A 48 -3.13 -14.06 7.61
N GLU A 49 -3.91 -14.88 6.95
CA GLU A 49 -4.55 -16.04 7.61
C GLU A 49 -3.64 -17.22 7.76
#